data_b6f5e4691a72ad37154aedfe884f0283
#
_entry.id   b6f5e4691a72ad37154aedfe884f0283
#
_cell.length_a   1.000
_cell.length_b   1.000
_cell.length_c   1.000
_cell.angle_alpha   90.00
_cell.angle_beta   90.00
_cell.angle_gamma   90.00
#
_symmetry.space_group_name_H-M   'P 1'
#
loop_
_entity.id
_entity.type
_entity.pdbx_description
1 polymer ?
#
loop_
_entity_poly.entity_id
_entity_poly.type
_entity_poly.pdbx_seq_one_letter_code
_entity_poly.pdbx_strand_id
1 'polypeptide(L)'
;GGFARTRFATDARADMQFHFVPAQLDDHGRNRLPGHGFTVHACVLRPASRGHVTLRSTSALDPPRIFAGYLSAGDDLAHLLEGVRISREIVATGPFAPYRGAEIFPGPAAVSDEQLRQVVRQKAESIYHPVGTCRMGVDEQAVVDANLCVRGVAGLRVVDASIMPRIIGGNTNAPTVMIAEKAADLIRQSR
;
A
#
# COMPACT_ATOMS: atom_id res chain seq x y z
N GLY A 1 11.87 10.75 -2.91
CA GLY A 1 10.43 10.52 -2.85
C GLY A 1 9.65 11.79 -2.58
N GLY A 2 8.35 11.74 -2.75
CA GLY A 2 7.48 12.89 -2.55
C GLY A 2 6.02 12.52 -2.44
N PHE A 3 5.20 13.52 -2.11
CA PHE A 3 3.76 13.41 -1.99
C PHE A 3 3.09 14.45 -2.88
N ALA A 4 1.99 14.09 -3.52
CA ALA A 4 1.22 14.99 -4.35
C ALA A 4 -0.29 14.86 -4.06
N ARG A 5 -1.00 15.94 -4.39
CA ARG A 5 -2.45 15.93 -4.53
C ARG A 5 -2.77 15.74 -5.99
N THR A 6 -3.55 14.71 -6.29
CA THR A 6 -4.07 14.48 -7.63
C THR A 6 -5.48 15.09 -7.74
N ARG A 7 -6.09 15.00 -8.94
CA ARG A 7 -7.50 15.37 -9.15
C ARG A 7 -8.48 14.49 -8.36
N PHE A 8 -8.04 13.36 -7.81
CA PHE A 8 -8.84 12.47 -6.97
C PHE A 8 -8.80 12.82 -5.48
N ALA A 9 -7.98 13.80 -5.08
CA ALA A 9 -7.90 14.23 -3.69
C ALA A 9 -9.23 14.86 -3.24
N THR A 10 -9.83 14.30 -2.19
CA THR A 10 -11.11 14.75 -1.63
C THR A 10 -10.94 15.82 -0.54
N ASP A 11 -9.70 16.08 -0.11
CA ASP A 11 -9.35 17.07 0.93
C ASP A 11 -7.96 17.68 0.67
N ALA A 12 -7.46 18.46 1.64
CA ALA A 12 -6.16 19.15 1.51
C ALA A 12 -4.94 18.22 1.62
N ARG A 13 -5.11 16.95 2.02
CA ARG A 13 -4.00 16.00 2.18
C ARG A 13 -3.56 15.44 0.83
N ALA A 14 -2.27 15.10 0.73
CA ALA A 14 -1.78 14.34 -0.40
C ALA A 14 -2.48 12.97 -0.47
N ASP A 15 -2.75 12.49 -1.66
CA ASP A 15 -3.43 11.22 -1.96
C ASP A 15 -2.57 10.27 -2.79
N MET A 16 -1.41 10.75 -3.26
CA MET A 16 -0.41 10.00 -4.00
C MET A 16 0.96 10.16 -3.36
N GLN A 17 1.71 9.07 -3.22
CA GLN A 17 3.12 9.06 -2.81
C GLN A 17 3.98 8.51 -3.95
N PHE A 18 5.18 9.08 -4.11
CA PHE A 18 6.19 8.62 -5.06
C PHE A 18 7.42 8.13 -4.31
N HIS A 19 7.87 6.93 -4.64
CA HIS A 19 9.11 6.35 -4.14
C HIS A 19 10.13 6.29 -5.28
N PHE A 20 11.30 6.86 -5.07
CA PHE A 20 12.42 6.78 -6.00
C PHE A 20 13.42 5.75 -5.52
N VAL A 21 13.80 4.83 -6.41
CA VAL A 21 14.81 3.80 -6.14
C VAL A 21 15.87 3.85 -7.24
N PRO A 22 17.16 4.02 -6.90
CA PRO A 22 18.24 4.07 -7.88
C PRO A 22 18.62 2.65 -8.37
N ALA A 23 17.61 1.88 -8.75
CA ALA A 23 17.73 0.53 -9.28
C ALA A 23 16.53 0.23 -10.19
N GLN A 24 16.73 -0.65 -11.16
CA GLN A 24 15.65 -1.22 -11.95
C GLN A 24 14.97 -2.32 -11.12
N LEU A 25 13.66 -2.17 -10.85
CA LEU A 25 12.87 -3.14 -10.12
C LEU A 25 11.76 -3.70 -11.02
N ASP A 26 11.67 -5.03 -11.06
CA ASP A 26 10.56 -5.78 -11.66
C ASP A 26 10.25 -6.97 -10.76
N ASP A 27 8.96 -7.27 -10.54
CA ASP A 27 8.47 -8.33 -9.65
C ASP A 27 9.19 -8.32 -8.28
N HIS A 28 9.09 -7.20 -7.56
CA HIS A 28 9.74 -7.01 -6.25
C HIS A 28 11.27 -7.24 -6.27
N GLY A 29 11.91 -7.03 -7.42
CA GLY A 29 13.34 -7.28 -7.61
C GLY A 29 13.70 -8.75 -7.87
N ARG A 30 12.71 -9.62 -8.08
CA ARG A 30 12.96 -11.03 -8.46
C ARG A 30 13.49 -11.15 -9.87
N ASN A 31 13.02 -10.29 -10.77
CA ASN A 31 13.50 -10.25 -12.14
C ASN A 31 14.67 -9.25 -12.26
N ARG A 32 15.81 -9.71 -12.68
CA ARG A 32 16.96 -8.85 -12.96
C ARG A 32 16.85 -8.30 -14.38
N LEU A 33 16.79 -6.98 -14.49
CA LEU A 33 16.84 -6.27 -15.75
C LEU A 33 18.29 -5.92 -16.10
N PRO A 34 18.70 -5.99 -17.39
CA PRO A 34 20.07 -5.69 -17.79
C PRO A 34 20.35 -4.18 -17.71
N GLY A 35 21.62 -3.83 -17.41
CA GLY A 35 22.08 -2.43 -17.40
C GLY A 35 21.79 -1.68 -16.11
N HIS A 36 21.87 -0.36 -16.21
CA HIS A 36 21.65 0.57 -15.11
C HIS A 36 20.34 1.35 -15.32
N GLY A 37 19.67 1.70 -14.23
CA GLY A 37 18.46 2.51 -14.30
C GLY A 37 17.90 2.83 -12.92
N PHE A 38 16.76 3.47 -12.89
CA PHE A 38 16.03 3.82 -11.68
C PHE A 38 14.55 3.53 -11.85
N THR A 39 13.85 3.44 -10.75
CA THR A 39 12.40 3.23 -10.71
C THR A 39 11.72 4.34 -9.91
N VAL A 40 10.59 4.83 -10.40
CA VAL A 40 9.66 5.69 -9.68
C VAL A 40 8.36 4.92 -9.48
N HIS A 41 8.04 4.59 -8.24
CA HIS A 41 6.79 3.93 -7.90
C HIS A 41 5.75 4.98 -7.48
N ALA A 42 4.59 4.98 -8.10
CA ALA A 42 3.43 5.72 -7.65
C ALA A 42 2.58 4.84 -6.73
N CYS A 43 2.16 5.38 -5.59
CA CYS A 43 1.38 4.66 -4.59
C CYS A 43 0.14 5.46 -4.20
N VAL A 44 -1.05 4.88 -4.41
CA VAL A 44 -2.32 5.45 -3.93
C VAL A 44 -2.39 5.31 -2.40
N LEU A 45 -2.50 6.45 -1.71
CA LEU A 45 -2.41 6.48 -0.24
C LEU A 45 -3.68 6.03 0.48
N ARG A 46 -4.83 6.15 -0.15
CA ARG A 46 -6.13 5.78 0.45
C ARG A 46 -6.99 4.98 -0.53
N PRO A 47 -6.56 3.76 -0.91
CA PRO A 47 -7.32 2.93 -1.83
C PRO A 47 -8.69 2.53 -1.25
N ALA A 48 -9.70 2.40 -2.10
CA ALA A 48 -11.02 1.90 -1.75
C ALA A 48 -11.08 0.36 -1.75
N SER A 49 -10.23 -0.29 -2.52
CA SER A 49 -10.15 -1.76 -2.62
C SER A 49 -9.87 -2.40 -1.27
N ARG A 50 -10.52 -3.54 -1.02
CA ARG A 50 -10.36 -4.32 0.21
C ARG A 50 -10.07 -5.77 -0.10
N GLY A 51 -9.26 -6.38 0.75
CA GLY A 51 -8.98 -7.80 0.75
C GLY A 51 -9.43 -8.46 2.05
N HIS A 52 -9.14 -9.74 2.17
CA HIS A 52 -9.42 -10.51 3.38
C HIS A 52 -8.40 -11.63 3.57
N VAL A 53 -8.27 -12.06 4.83
CA VAL A 53 -7.49 -13.23 5.22
C VAL A 53 -8.46 -14.23 5.85
N THR A 54 -8.37 -15.49 5.42
CA THR A 54 -9.23 -16.57 5.93
C THR A 54 -8.42 -17.82 6.25
N LEU A 55 -8.96 -18.70 7.09
CA LEU A 55 -8.35 -20.00 7.35
C LEU A 55 -8.43 -20.88 6.09
N ARG A 56 -7.36 -21.64 5.84
CA ARG A 56 -7.33 -22.65 4.78
C ARG A 56 -7.94 -23.96 5.26
N SER A 57 -7.68 -24.33 6.50
CA SER A 57 -8.13 -25.51 7.19
C SER A 57 -8.18 -25.29 8.70
N THR A 58 -8.46 -26.32 9.47
CA THR A 58 -8.39 -26.32 10.93
C THR A 58 -6.97 -26.55 11.48
N SER A 59 -6.00 -26.86 10.62
CA SER A 59 -4.59 -27.00 11.00
C SER A 59 -3.93 -25.64 11.18
N ALA A 60 -3.39 -25.37 12.35
CA ALA A 60 -2.63 -24.14 12.62
C ALA A 60 -1.32 -24.06 11.83
N LEU A 61 -0.86 -25.15 11.21
CA LEU A 61 0.37 -25.21 10.42
C LEU A 61 0.11 -24.85 8.95
N ASP A 62 -1.13 -24.85 8.51
CA ASP A 62 -1.47 -24.47 7.14
C ASP A 62 -1.41 -22.95 6.97
N PRO A 63 -0.75 -22.45 5.91
CA PRO A 63 -0.72 -21.02 5.65
C PRO A 63 -2.15 -20.51 5.36
N PRO A 64 -2.50 -19.29 5.81
CA PRO A 64 -3.80 -18.71 5.56
C PRO A 64 -4.04 -18.47 4.06
N ARG A 65 -5.32 -18.35 3.68
CA ARG A 65 -5.71 -17.83 2.37
C ARG A 65 -5.71 -16.31 2.44
N ILE A 66 -4.90 -15.68 1.60
CA ILE A 66 -4.80 -14.22 1.50
C ILE A 66 -5.36 -13.79 0.15
N PHE A 67 -6.43 -13.00 0.18
CA PHE A 67 -6.96 -12.32 -0.98
C PHE A 67 -6.72 -10.83 -0.84
N ALA A 68 -5.77 -10.30 -1.59
CA ALA A 68 -5.36 -8.89 -1.48
C ALA A 68 -6.41 -7.91 -2.02
N GLY A 69 -7.13 -8.29 -3.07
CA GLY A 69 -8.22 -7.49 -3.65
C GLY A 69 -7.78 -6.18 -4.29
N TYR A 70 -6.51 -6.06 -4.71
CA TYR A 70 -5.99 -4.83 -5.31
C TYR A 70 -6.77 -4.44 -6.56
N LEU A 71 -7.01 -3.13 -6.75
CA LEU A 71 -7.67 -2.53 -7.90
C LEU A 71 -9.09 -3.10 -8.17
N SER A 72 -9.76 -3.65 -7.14
CA SER A 72 -11.06 -4.30 -7.25
C SER A 72 -12.23 -3.34 -7.08
N ALA A 73 -12.02 -2.15 -6.53
CA ALA A 73 -13.10 -1.24 -6.18
C ALA A 73 -12.76 0.22 -6.49
N GLY A 74 -13.82 1.01 -6.72
CA GLY A 74 -13.75 2.45 -6.89
C GLY A 74 -12.87 2.90 -8.04
N ASP A 75 -12.28 4.05 -7.88
CA ASP A 75 -11.39 4.68 -8.86
C ASP A 75 -9.91 4.35 -8.65
N ASP A 76 -9.58 3.33 -7.85
CA ASP A 76 -8.19 3.00 -7.49
C ASP A 76 -7.29 2.84 -8.71
N LEU A 77 -7.80 2.16 -9.76
CA LEU A 77 -7.07 2.01 -11.02
C LEU A 77 -6.88 3.36 -11.73
N ALA A 78 -7.91 4.18 -11.83
CA ALA A 78 -7.83 5.49 -12.47
C ALA A 78 -6.88 6.42 -11.70
N HIS A 79 -6.91 6.34 -10.36
CA HIS A 79 -6.02 7.09 -9.48
C HIS A 79 -4.57 6.65 -9.68
N LEU A 80 -4.28 5.34 -9.77
CA LEU A 80 -2.94 4.83 -10.02
C LEU A 80 -2.42 5.22 -11.41
N LEU A 81 -3.30 5.25 -12.43
CA LEU A 81 -2.95 5.76 -13.77
C LEU A 81 -2.51 7.23 -13.74
N GLU A 82 -3.15 8.05 -12.92
CA GLU A 82 -2.73 9.43 -12.71
C GLU A 82 -1.33 9.49 -12.10
N GLY A 83 -1.04 8.63 -11.14
CA GLY A 83 0.30 8.48 -10.57
C GLY A 83 1.36 8.12 -11.61
N VAL A 84 1.03 7.23 -12.56
CA VAL A 84 1.94 6.89 -13.67
C VAL A 84 2.20 8.11 -14.56
N ARG A 85 1.17 8.91 -14.88
CA ARG A 85 1.33 10.13 -15.69
C ARG A 85 2.21 11.15 -14.99
N ILE A 86 1.95 11.43 -13.72
CA ILE A 86 2.77 12.34 -12.91
C ILE A 86 4.22 11.83 -12.81
N SER A 87 4.44 10.52 -12.67
CA SER A 87 5.79 9.93 -12.67
C SER A 87 6.53 10.22 -13.99
N ARG A 88 5.84 10.07 -15.13
CA ARG A 88 6.41 10.41 -16.45
C ARG A 88 6.75 11.89 -16.55
N GLU A 89 5.86 12.78 -16.08
CA GLU A 89 6.11 14.23 -16.05
C GLU A 89 7.35 14.57 -15.20
N ILE A 90 7.46 14.00 -13.99
CA ILE A 90 8.60 14.19 -13.10
C ILE A 90 9.91 13.78 -13.80
N VAL A 91 9.92 12.56 -14.37
CA VAL A 91 11.12 12.02 -15.04
C VAL A 91 11.43 12.78 -16.35
N ALA A 92 10.44 13.41 -16.99
CA ALA A 92 10.65 14.23 -18.18
C ALA A 92 11.34 15.57 -17.90
N THR A 93 11.44 16.01 -16.65
CA THR A 93 12.06 17.29 -16.28
C THR A 93 13.58 17.33 -16.57
N GLY A 94 14.10 18.53 -16.75
CA GLY A 94 15.51 18.77 -17.10
C GLY A 94 16.54 18.10 -16.19
N PRO A 95 16.38 18.14 -14.84
CA PRO A 95 17.33 17.50 -13.92
C PRO A 95 17.50 15.99 -14.13
N PHE A 96 16.50 15.30 -14.66
CA PHE A 96 16.61 13.87 -14.98
C PHE A 96 17.26 13.58 -16.36
N ALA A 97 17.37 14.59 -17.23
CA ALA A 97 17.85 14.37 -18.60
C ALA A 97 19.21 13.63 -18.70
N PRO A 98 20.22 13.90 -17.84
CA PRO A 98 21.51 13.19 -17.90
C PRO A 98 21.44 11.72 -17.46
N TYR A 99 20.37 11.33 -16.72
CA TYR A 99 20.23 10.01 -16.10
C TYR A 99 19.11 9.18 -16.74
N ARG A 100 18.27 9.81 -17.57
CA ARG A 100 17.10 9.19 -18.17
C ARG A 100 17.45 8.46 -19.46
N GLY A 101 17.27 7.14 -19.46
CA GLY A 101 17.25 6.31 -20.67
C GLY A 101 15.82 6.10 -21.19
N ALA A 102 15.65 5.01 -21.95
CA ALA A 102 14.33 4.58 -22.42
C ALA A 102 13.47 4.10 -21.25
N GLU A 103 12.17 4.41 -21.28
CA GLU A 103 11.22 3.87 -20.34
C GLU A 103 11.05 2.35 -20.55
N ILE A 104 11.19 1.58 -19.49
CA ILE A 104 11.03 0.12 -19.51
C ILE A 104 9.57 -0.22 -19.20
N PHE A 105 9.00 0.31 -18.11
CA PHE A 105 7.63 0.14 -17.69
C PHE A 105 6.98 1.49 -17.36
N PRO A 106 5.74 1.73 -17.80
CA PRO A 106 4.85 0.92 -18.67
C PRO A 106 5.36 0.69 -20.09
N GLY A 107 6.40 1.42 -20.52
CA GLY A 107 6.99 1.37 -21.85
C GLY A 107 6.41 2.43 -22.81
N PRO A 108 7.21 2.88 -23.79
CA PRO A 108 6.86 4.00 -24.67
C PRO A 108 5.63 3.74 -25.55
N ALA A 109 5.26 2.48 -25.77
CA ALA A 109 4.06 2.11 -26.52
C ALA A 109 2.75 2.25 -25.72
N ALA A 110 2.82 2.31 -24.40
CA ALA A 110 1.64 2.46 -23.55
C ALA A 110 1.27 3.95 -23.43
N VAL A 111 0.61 4.50 -24.45
CA VAL A 111 0.22 5.91 -24.55
C VAL A 111 -1.25 6.12 -24.17
N SER A 112 -2.14 5.25 -24.64
CA SER A 112 -3.57 5.37 -24.33
C SER A 112 -3.90 4.89 -22.92
N ASP A 113 -5.01 5.38 -22.38
CA ASP A 113 -5.52 4.95 -21.07
C ASP A 113 -5.72 3.44 -20.99
N GLU A 114 -6.21 2.83 -22.06
CA GLU A 114 -6.44 1.39 -22.11
C GLU A 114 -5.13 0.61 -22.06
N GLN A 115 -4.12 1.03 -22.80
CA GLN A 115 -2.79 0.42 -22.75
C GLN A 115 -2.15 0.56 -21.37
N LEU A 116 -2.26 1.74 -20.76
CA LEU A 116 -1.79 1.96 -19.38
C LEU A 116 -2.53 1.07 -18.37
N ARG A 117 -3.87 0.95 -18.49
CA ARG A 117 -4.66 0.05 -17.63
C ARG A 117 -4.18 -1.39 -17.70
N GLN A 118 -3.90 -1.88 -18.90
CA GLN A 118 -3.41 -3.25 -19.09
C GLN A 118 -2.07 -3.45 -18.39
N VAL A 119 -1.10 -2.55 -18.59
CA VAL A 119 0.21 -2.63 -17.94
C VAL A 119 0.09 -2.52 -16.42
N VAL A 120 -0.70 -1.57 -15.91
CA VAL A 120 -0.91 -1.40 -14.47
C VAL A 120 -1.52 -2.66 -13.85
N ARG A 121 -2.53 -3.27 -14.48
CA ARG A 121 -3.11 -4.53 -13.97
C ARG A 121 -2.11 -5.69 -13.94
N GLN A 122 -1.14 -5.71 -14.84
CA GLN A 122 -0.11 -6.75 -14.91
C GLN A 122 1.06 -6.50 -13.95
N LYS A 123 1.37 -5.24 -13.66
CA LYS A 123 2.60 -4.83 -12.96
C LYS A 123 2.37 -4.16 -11.62
N ALA A 124 1.11 -3.87 -11.22
CA ALA A 124 0.85 -3.29 -9.92
C ALA A 124 1.17 -4.28 -8.80
N GLU A 125 1.93 -3.81 -7.83
CA GLU A 125 2.44 -4.59 -6.71
C GLU A 125 2.09 -3.91 -5.38
N SER A 126 2.28 -4.65 -4.29
CA SER A 126 2.21 -4.08 -2.95
C SER A 126 3.43 -3.21 -2.65
N ILE A 127 3.24 -2.09 -1.95
CA ILE A 127 4.32 -1.30 -1.34
C ILE A 127 4.56 -1.71 0.13
N TYR A 128 4.15 -2.93 0.50
CA TYR A 128 4.41 -3.60 1.79
C TYR A 128 3.78 -2.95 3.03
N HIS A 129 2.66 -2.26 2.87
CA HIS A 129 1.96 -1.58 3.96
C HIS A 129 0.50 -2.09 4.16
N PRO A 130 0.23 -3.42 4.18
CA PRO A 130 -1.11 -3.92 4.46
C PRO A 130 -1.49 -3.66 5.93
N VAL A 131 -2.78 -3.34 6.15
CA VAL A 131 -3.34 -3.07 7.48
C VAL A 131 -4.79 -3.59 7.56
N GLY A 132 -5.38 -3.63 8.74
CA GLY A 132 -6.83 -3.72 8.91
C GLY A 132 -7.41 -5.12 9.04
N THR A 133 -6.63 -6.19 8.97
CA THR A 133 -7.14 -7.57 9.10
C THR A 133 -7.67 -7.91 10.50
N CYS A 134 -7.24 -7.17 11.53
CA CYS A 134 -7.77 -7.23 12.90
C CYS A 134 -8.25 -5.84 13.35
N ARG A 135 -8.98 -5.13 12.47
CA ARG A 135 -9.27 -3.71 12.66
C ARG A 135 -9.93 -3.39 14.00
N MET A 136 -9.51 -2.30 14.60
CA MET A 136 -10.13 -1.69 15.77
C MET A 136 -11.44 -0.99 15.39
N GLY A 137 -12.41 -1.02 16.27
CA GLY A 137 -13.67 -0.30 16.07
C GLY A 137 -14.69 -0.56 17.18
N VAL A 138 -15.86 0.09 17.00
CA VAL A 138 -17.00 -0.02 17.94
C VAL A 138 -18.14 -0.85 17.36
N ASP A 139 -18.11 -1.12 16.05
CA ASP A 139 -19.12 -1.91 15.34
C ASP A 139 -18.88 -3.43 15.51
N GLU A 140 -19.88 -4.24 15.17
CA GLU A 140 -19.87 -5.68 15.33
C GLU A 140 -18.78 -6.41 14.52
N GLN A 141 -18.30 -5.81 13.44
CA GLN A 141 -17.25 -6.39 12.61
C GLN A 141 -15.83 -6.03 13.08
N ALA A 142 -15.70 -5.20 14.11
CA ALA A 142 -14.40 -4.88 14.69
C ALA A 142 -13.84 -6.10 15.43
N VAL A 143 -12.57 -6.43 15.17
CA VAL A 143 -11.88 -7.56 15.81
C VAL A 143 -11.41 -7.18 17.20
N VAL A 144 -10.91 -5.97 17.39
CA VAL A 144 -10.48 -5.46 18.70
C VAL A 144 -11.19 -4.17 19.07
N ASP A 145 -11.29 -3.94 20.38
CA ASP A 145 -11.81 -2.69 20.97
C ASP A 145 -10.73 -1.61 21.07
N ALA A 146 -11.06 -0.48 21.70
CA ALA A 146 -10.14 0.65 21.92
C ALA A 146 -8.97 0.31 22.87
N ASN A 147 -9.08 -0.75 23.68
CA ASN A 147 -8.03 -1.26 24.56
C ASN A 147 -7.23 -2.38 23.88
N LEU A 148 -7.45 -2.61 22.57
CA LEU A 148 -6.81 -3.63 21.75
C LEU A 148 -7.17 -5.07 22.17
N CYS A 149 -8.21 -5.25 23.00
CA CYS A 149 -8.71 -6.55 23.42
C CYS A 149 -9.54 -7.19 22.30
N VAL A 150 -9.30 -8.47 22.03
CA VAL A 150 -10.06 -9.24 21.04
C VAL A 150 -11.49 -9.46 21.54
N ARG A 151 -12.47 -9.11 20.73
CA ARG A 151 -13.87 -9.28 21.08
C ARG A 151 -14.25 -10.77 21.14
N GLY A 152 -14.92 -11.16 22.22
CA GLY A 152 -15.35 -12.54 22.43
C GLY A 152 -14.27 -13.49 22.95
N VAL A 153 -13.01 -13.03 23.14
CA VAL A 153 -11.92 -13.85 23.70
C VAL A 153 -11.26 -13.09 24.85
N ALA A 154 -11.44 -13.61 26.07
CA ALA A 154 -10.85 -13.00 27.24
C ALA A 154 -9.32 -13.15 27.28
N GLY A 155 -8.60 -12.11 27.74
CA GLY A 155 -7.16 -12.15 27.95
C GLY A 155 -6.30 -12.08 26.67
N LEU A 156 -6.87 -11.85 25.50
CA LEU A 156 -6.18 -11.76 24.22
C LEU A 156 -6.19 -10.32 23.68
N ARG A 157 -5.05 -9.86 23.19
CA ARG A 157 -4.91 -8.57 22.47
C ARG A 157 -4.22 -8.76 21.13
N VAL A 158 -4.50 -7.84 20.18
CA VAL A 158 -3.72 -7.69 18.93
C VAL A 158 -3.04 -6.34 18.97
N VAL A 159 -1.72 -6.32 18.72
CA VAL A 159 -0.88 -5.12 18.84
C VAL A 159 0.08 -5.04 17.65
N ASP A 160 -0.45 -4.75 16.50
CA ASP A 160 0.33 -4.55 15.26
C ASP A 160 -0.44 -3.70 14.26
N ALA A 161 0.07 -3.56 13.03
CA ALA A 161 -0.56 -2.76 11.98
C ALA A 161 -1.96 -3.25 11.58
N SER A 162 -2.31 -4.52 11.87
CA SER A 162 -3.62 -5.07 11.51
C SER A 162 -4.79 -4.42 12.24
N ILE A 163 -4.54 -3.76 13.38
CA ILE A 163 -5.58 -3.04 14.12
C ILE A 163 -6.03 -1.73 13.46
N MET A 164 -5.24 -1.16 12.54
CA MET A 164 -5.58 0.09 11.88
C MET A 164 -6.88 -0.07 11.08
N PRO A 165 -7.97 0.68 11.35
CA PRO A 165 -9.23 0.53 10.62
C PRO A 165 -9.15 1.00 9.17
N ARG A 166 -8.18 1.86 8.87
CA ARG A 166 -7.86 2.36 7.52
C ARG A 166 -6.36 2.54 7.42
N ILE A 167 -5.83 2.38 6.21
CA ILE A 167 -4.43 2.71 5.95
C ILE A 167 -4.22 4.21 6.16
N ILE A 168 -3.11 4.56 6.78
CA ILE A 168 -2.69 5.96 6.94
C ILE A 168 -2.16 6.50 5.59
N GLY A 169 -2.04 7.83 5.48
CA GLY A 169 -1.55 8.47 4.26
C GLY A 169 -0.02 8.50 4.14
N GLY A 170 0.63 7.34 4.31
CA GLY A 170 2.08 7.20 4.24
C GLY A 170 2.57 5.82 4.70
N ASN A 171 3.86 5.70 4.96
CA ASN A 171 4.50 4.47 5.42
C ASN A 171 4.02 4.07 6.82
N THR A 172 3.80 2.79 7.05
CA THR A 172 3.12 2.28 8.27
C THR A 172 4.04 2.00 9.45
N ASN A 173 5.37 2.09 9.31
CA ASN A 173 6.30 1.75 10.38
C ASN A 173 6.12 2.63 11.63
N ALA A 174 6.16 3.95 11.47
CA ALA A 174 6.04 4.87 12.61
C ALA A 174 4.73 4.71 13.40
N PRO A 175 3.53 4.66 12.75
CA PRO A 175 2.29 4.39 13.48
C PRO A 175 2.26 2.98 14.09
N THR A 176 2.91 1.96 13.52
CA THR A 176 3.00 0.63 14.13
C THR A 176 3.81 0.67 15.43
N VAL A 177 4.95 1.38 15.44
CA VAL A 177 5.72 1.61 16.67
C VAL A 177 4.87 2.36 17.71
N MET A 178 4.18 3.42 17.31
CA MET A 178 3.27 4.16 18.21
C MET A 178 2.18 3.27 18.80
N ILE A 179 1.57 2.39 18.00
CA ILE A 179 0.60 1.40 18.49
C ILE A 179 1.21 0.50 19.55
N ALA A 180 2.43 -0.01 19.33
CA ALA A 180 3.12 -0.88 20.26
C ALA A 180 3.45 -0.18 21.60
N GLU A 181 3.95 1.05 21.55
CA GLU A 181 4.22 1.87 22.74
C GLU A 181 2.95 2.14 23.55
N LYS A 182 1.86 2.57 22.86
CA LYS A 182 0.57 2.80 23.53
C LYS A 182 0.00 1.52 24.13
N ALA A 183 0.12 0.38 23.45
CA ALA A 183 -0.34 -0.90 23.96
C ALA A 183 0.45 -1.35 25.20
N ALA A 184 1.75 -1.10 25.25
CA ALA A 184 2.57 -1.41 26.41
C ALA A 184 2.05 -0.66 27.67
N ASP A 185 1.64 0.61 27.53
CA ASP A 185 1.05 1.36 28.63
C ASP A 185 -0.32 0.81 29.04
N LEU A 186 -1.20 0.47 28.07
CA LEU A 186 -2.49 -0.15 28.36
C LEU A 186 -2.36 -1.49 29.09
N ILE A 187 -1.38 -2.31 28.74
CA ILE A 187 -1.11 -3.60 29.38
C ILE A 187 -0.63 -3.38 30.82
N ARG A 188 0.25 -2.42 31.07
CA ARG A 188 0.73 -2.11 32.43
C ARG A 188 -0.39 -1.61 33.34
N GLN A 189 -1.32 -0.80 32.81
CA GLN A 189 -2.45 -0.24 33.56
C GLN A 189 -3.56 -1.28 33.85
N SER A 190 -3.59 -2.40 33.13
CA SER A 190 -4.58 -3.46 33.30
C SER A 190 -4.15 -4.59 34.24
N ARG A 191 -2.98 -4.47 34.87
CA ARG A 191 -2.49 -5.33 35.95
C ARG A 191 -2.88 -4.77 37.29
#